data_81463ce4fb0b13a0bbbf1d20829b3106
#
_entry.id   81463ce4fb0b13a0bbbf1d20829b3106
#
_cell.length_a   1.000
_cell.length_b   1.000
_cell.length_c   1.000
_cell.angle_alpha   90.00
_cell.angle_beta   90.00
_cell.angle_gamma   90.00
#
_symmetry.space_group_name_H-M   'P 1'
#
loop_
_entity.id
_entity.type
_entity.pdbx_description
1 polymer ?
#
loop_
_entity_poly.entity_id
_entity_poly.type
_entity_poly.pdbx_seq_one_letter_code
_entity_poly.pdbx_strand_id
1 'polypeptide(L)'
;MKKYMLILFSYGGLKKINKHLKKKLKANDKLYVRAVMLEKVPKLFDHLISDVGFLGEKVVSDVEDSVVDICQDNAKDYLKEANELAGSMNFELDQSLIKEHNLEDLKQEVKKFDLDGIFINFSQNEFVSNQVKEEEIKNWLQKIKLPQTIFYDGKLEK
;
A
#
# COMPACT_ATOMS: atom_id res chain seq x y z
N MET A 1 0.72 -8.22 24.05
CA MET A 1 0.44 -8.28 22.60
C MET A 1 0.24 -6.90 22.02
N LYS A 2 1.03 -6.53 21.03
CA LYS A 2 0.87 -5.25 20.34
C LYS A 2 0.21 -5.46 18.99
N LYS A 3 -0.49 -4.45 18.51
CA LYS A 3 -1.21 -4.49 17.23
C LYS A 3 -0.67 -3.39 16.32
N TYR A 4 -0.28 -3.77 15.12
CA TYR A 4 0.24 -2.85 14.11
C TYR A 4 -0.53 -3.01 12.81
N MET A 5 -0.56 -1.95 12.00
CA MET A 5 -1.11 -2.02 10.66
C MET A 5 -0.07 -1.57 9.66
N LEU A 6 0.06 -2.31 8.57
CA LEU A 6 0.89 -1.94 7.42
C LEU A 6 -0.02 -1.63 6.26
N ILE A 7 0.06 -0.40 5.76
CA ILE A 7 -0.74 0.07 4.63
C ILE A 7 0.19 0.24 3.44
N LEU A 8 -0.10 -0.44 2.35
CA LEU A 8 0.72 -0.44 1.15
C LEU A 8 0.02 0.30 0.01
N PHE A 9 0.50 1.50 -0.30
CA PHE A 9 0.13 2.24 -1.51
C PHE A 9 1.13 1.99 -2.63
N SER A 10 2.28 1.42 -2.32
CA SER A 10 3.31 1.03 -3.26
C SER A 10 3.87 -0.33 -2.86
N TYR A 11 4.38 -1.07 -3.83
CA TYR A 11 5.02 -2.37 -3.63
C TYR A 11 6.53 -2.32 -3.86
N GLY A 12 7.09 -1.11 -3.94
CA GLY A 12 8.53 -0.91 -4.03
C GLY A 12 9.20 -1.01 -2.67
N GLY A 13 10.40 -1.60 -2.62
CA GLY A 13 11.21 -1.65 -1.42
C GLY A 13 10.67 -2.54 -0.31
N LEU A 14 9.84 -3.51 -0.62
CA LEU A 14 9.18 -4.37 0.37
C LEU A 14 10.16 -5.19 1.22
N LYS A 15 11.31 -5.55 0.67
CA LYS A 15 12.35 -6.25 1.44
C LYS A 15 12.86 -5.40 2.62
N LYS A 16 12.98 -4.08 2.40
CA LYS A 16 13.39 -3.14 3.45
C LYS A 16 12.32 -3.01 4.52
N ILE A 17 11.06 -2.99 4.11
CA ILE A 17 9.92 -2.95 5.02
C ILE A 17 9.87 -4.22 5.86
N ASN A 18 10.01 -5.38 5.24
CA ASN A 18 10.04 -6.66 5.96
C ASN A 18 11.19 -6.71 6.97
N LYS A 19 12.35 -6.19 6.61
CA LYS A 19 13.49 -6.09 7.52
C LYS A 19 13.16 -5.22 8.74
N HIS A 20 12.47 -4.11 8.53
CA HIS A 20 12.02 -3.22 9.60
C HIS A 20 10.98 -3.91 10.49
N LEU A 21 10.02 -4.61 9.89
CA LEU A 21 9.01 -5.35 10.62
C LEU A 21 9.61 -6.46 11.49
N LYS A 22 10.63 -7.16 10.99
CA LYS A 22 11.33 -8.19 11.76
C LYS A 22 11.96 -7.64 13.04
N LYS A 23 12.39 -6.38 13.01
CA LYS A 23 12.96 -5.72 14.19
C LYS A 23 11.89 -5.23 15.16
N LYS A 24 10.72 -4.89 14.67
CA LYS A 24 9.65 -4.25 15.44
C LYS A 24 8.68 -5.26 16.02
N LEU A 25 8.27 -6.25 15.25
CA LEU A 25 7.29 -7.25 15.66
C LEU A 25 7.93 -8.34 16.52
N LYS A 26 7.18 -8.78 17.51
CA LYS A 26 7.56 -9.88 18.40
C LYS A 26 6.56 -11.02 18.28
N ALA A 27 6.91 -12.19 18.79
CA ALA A 27 5.99 -13.32 18.85
C ALA A 27 4.71 -12.90 19.60
N ASN A 28 3.58 -13.34 19.10
CA ASN A 28 2.23 -13.06 19.61
C ASN A 28 1.73 -11.63 19.36
N ASP A 29 2.48 -10.78 18.66
CA ASP A 29 1.96 -9.51 18.15
C ASP A 29 0.99 -9.77 17.01
N LYS A 30 0.20 -8.76 16.63
CA LYS A 30 -0.72 -8.85 15.50
C LYS A 30 -0.39 -7.77 14.47
N LEU A 31 -0.35 -8.20 13.21
CA LEU A 31 -0.14 -7.29 12.08
C LEU A 31 -1.35 -7.35 11.15
N TYR A 32 -1.94 -6.19 10.90
CA TYR A 32 -2.95 -6.02 9.87
C TYR A 32 -2.24 -5.50 8.63
N VAL A 33 -2.32 -6.22 7.51
CA VAL A 33 -1.79 -5.76 6.23
C VAL A 33 -2.96 -5.37 5.33
N ARG A 34 -2.92 -4.15 4.85
CA ARG A 34 -3.91 -3.61 3.92
C ARG A 34 -3.20 -3.16 2.65
N ALA A 35 -3.33 -3.97 1.62
CA ALA A 35 -2.70 -3.69 0.33
C ALA A 35 -3.71 -2.93 -0.54
N VAL A 36 -3.39 -1.67 -0.85
CA VAL A 36 -4.26 -0.82 -1.67
C VAL A 36 -4.02 -1.12 -3.14
N MET A 37 -5.09 -1.46 -3.87
CA MET A 37 -5.03 -1.72 -5.30
C MET A 37 -5.44 -0.49 -6.07
N LEU A 38 -4.63 -0.12 -7.06
CA LEU A 38 -4.98 0.94 -8.00
C LEU A 38 -6.09 0.45 -8.93
N GLU A 39 -7.11 1.27 -9.09
CA GLU A 39 -8.22 0.99 -10.00
C GLU A 39 -8.06 1.69 -11.34
N LYS A 40 -7.25 2.75 -11.36
CA LYS A 40 -6.96 3.54 -12.55
C LYS A 40 -5.46 3.66 -12.73
N VAL A 41 -5.03 3.75 -13.97
CA VAL A 41 -3.64 4.03 -14.27
C VAL A 41 -3.27 5.46 -13.90
N PRO A 42 -1.99 5.71 -13.56
CA PRO A 42 -1.50 7.07 -13.33
C PRO A 42 -1.78 7.98 -14.52
N LYS A 43 -1.99 9.28 -14.23
CA LYS A 43 -2.31 10.31 -15.24
C LYS A 43 -1.32 10.39 -16.41
N LEU A 44 -0.13 9.84 -16.25
CA LEU A 44 0.86 9.78 -17.32
C LEU A 44 0.28 9.17 -18.61
N PHE A 45 -0.57 8.17 -18.48
CA PHE A 45 -1.17 7.48 -19.62
C PHE A 45 -2.25 8.32 -20.32
N ASP A 46 -2.86 9.29 -19.64
CA ASP A 46 -3.82 10.20 -20.26
C ASP A 46 -3.16 11.01 -21.38
N HIS A 47 -1.91 11.41 -21.21
CA HIS A 47 -1.14 12.11 -22.25
C HIS A 47 -0.86 11.21 -23.44
N LEU A 48 -0.58 9.95 -23.22
CA LEU A 48 -0.36 8.98 -24.28
C LEU A 48 -1.61 8.77 -25.12
N ILE A 49 -2.78 8.76 -24.51
CA ILE A 49 -4.06 8.65 -25.21
C ILE A 49 -4.25 9.86 -26.15
N SER A 50 -3.97 11.06 -25.67
CA SER A 50 -4.12 12.28 -26.46
C SER A 50 -3.15 12.33 -27.63
N ASP A 51 -1.91 11.85 -27.46
CA ASP A 51 -0.86 11.96 -28.47
C ASP A 51 -0.93 10.88 -29.54
N VAL A 52 -1.47 9.71 -29.23
CA VAL A 52 -1.50 8.57 -30.15
C VAL A 52 -2.75 8.52 -31.01
N GLY A 53 -3.79 9.27 -30.66
CA GLY A 53 -5.02 9.38 -31.46
C GLY A 53 -5.84 8.08 -31.48
N PHE A 54 -6.56 7.87 -32.57
CA PHE A 54 -7.51 6.75 -32.64
C PHE A 54 -6.88 5.35 -32.60
N LEU A 55 -5.64 5.21 -33.02
CA LEU A 55 -4.93 3.92 -32.89
C LEU A 55 -4.53 3.65 -31.46
N GLY A 56 -4.45 4.69 -30.64
CA GLY A 56 -3.99 4.59 -29.28
C GLY A 56 -5.02 4.09 -28.28
N GLU A 57 -6.31 4.27 -28.56
CA GLU A 57 -7.34 3.90 -27.57
C GLU A 57 -7.28 2.45 -27.15
N LYS A 58 -7.23 1.52 -28.10
CA LYS A 58 -7.14 0.11 -27.80
C LYS A 58 -5.81 -0.27 -27.17
N VAL A 59 -4.71 0.26 -27.71
CA VAL A 59 -3.36 -0.01 -27.20
C VAL A 59 -3.22 0.52 -25.78
N VAL A 60 -3.70 1.74 -25.54
CA VAL A 60 -3.65 2.34 -24.19
C VAL A 60 -4.52 1.57 -23.21
N SER A 61 -5.72 1.13 -23.61
CA SER A 61 -6.58 0.29 -22.77
C SER A 61 -5.88 -1.02 -22.38
N ASP A 62 -5.21 -1.68 -23.33
CA ASP A 62 -4.46 -2.90 -23.06
C ASP A 62 -3.29 -2.65 -22.09
N VAL A 63 -2.59 -1.52 -22.22
CA VAL A 63 -1.52 -1.13 -21.32
C VAL A 63 -2.07 -0.82 -19.93
N GLU A 64 -3.19 -0.12 -19.84
CA GLU A 64 -3.86 0.18 -18.57
C GLU A 64 -4.23 -1.10 -17.83
N ASP A 65 -4.87 -2.05 -18.51
CA ASP A 65 -5.23 -3.33 -17.93
C ASP A 65 -3.99 -4.08 -17.45
N SER A 66 -2.91 -4.06 -18.23
CA SER A 66 -1.65 -4.70 -17.86
C SER A 66 -1.02 -4.07 -16.61
N VAL A 67 -1.05 -2.75 -16.47
CA VAL A 67 -0.50 -2.06 -15.29
C VAL A 67 -1.33 -2.40 -14.06
N VAL A 68 -2.65 -2.41 -14.17
CA VAL A 68 -3.53 -2.78 -13.06
C VAL A 68 -3.29 -4.23 -12.66
N ASP A 69 -3.17 -5.15 -13.62
CA ASP A 69 -2.89 -6.56 -13.37
C ASP A 69 -1.55 -6.76 -12.66
N ILE A 70 -0.51 -6.04 -13.08
CA ILE A 70 0.81 -6.10 -12.43
C ILE A 70 0.72 -5.61 -10.98
N CYS A 71 0.00 -4.53 -10.72
CA CYS A 71 -0.20 -4.03 -9.36
C CYS A 71 -0.94 -5.04 -8.49
N GLN A 72 -1.95 -5.70 -9.03
CA GLN A 72 -2.70 -6.73 -8.32
C GLN A 72 -1.83 -7.94 -8.03
N ASP A 73 -1.03 -8.39 -9.00
CA ASP A 73 -0.12 -9.52 -8.83
C ASP A 73 0.94 -9.21 -7.78
N ASN A 74 1.51 -8.00 -7.79
CA ASN A 74 2.47 -7.57 -6.78
C ASN A 74 1.84 -7.56 -5.39
N ALA A 75 0.60 -7.11 -5.27
CA ALA A 75 -0.13 -7.13 -4.01
C ALA A 75 -0.31 -8.56 -3.49
N LYS A 76 -0.74 -9.47 -4.35
CA LYS A 76 -0.94 -10.88 -3.99
C LYS A 76 0.36 -11.56 -3.60
N ASP A 77 1.44 -11.30 -4.33
CA ASP A 77 2.76 -11.85 -4.03
C ASP A 77 3.25 -11.38 -2.67
N TYR A 78 3.07 -10.11 -2.36
CA TYR A 78 3.45 -9.58 -1.05
C TYR A 78 2.63 -10.20 0.07
N LEU A 79 1.32 -10.35 -0.12
CA LEU A 79 0.47 -10.97 0.90
C LEU A 79 0.91 -12.40 1.20
N LYS A 80 1.37 -13.12 0.19
CA LYS A 80 1.94 -14.45 0.37
C LYS A 80 3.24 -14.42 1.17
N GLU A 81 4.14 -13.49 0.85
CA GLU A 81 5.39 -13.29 1.61
C GLU A 81 5.11 -12.91 3.07
N ALA A 82 4.13 -12.05 3.30
CA ALA A 82 3.74 -11.64 4.65
C ALA A 82 3.23 -12.85 5.46
N ASN A 83 2.49 -13.75 4.83
CA ASN A 83 2.02 -14.99 5.45
C ASN A 83 3.19 -15.88 5.88
N GLU A 84 4.20 -16.02 5.03
CA GLU A 84 5.41 -16.79 5.33
C GLU A 84 6.18 -16.16 6.51
N LEU A 85 6.30 -14.83 6.49
CA LEU A 85 6.95 -14.09 7.56
C LEU A 85 6.23 -14.28 8.91
N ALA A 86 4.90 -14.20 8.90
CA ALA A 86 4.08 -14.40 10.09
C ALA A 86 4.30 -15.80 10.69
N GLY A 87 4.33 -16.82 9.82
CA GLY A 87 4.60 -18.18 10.25
C GLY A 87 5.98 -18.35 10.90
N SER A 88 7.01 -17.72 10.30
CA SER A 88 8.37 -17.84 10.81
C SER A 88 8.61 -17.09 12.12
N MET A 89 7.88 -16.00 12.37
CA MET A 89 8.03 -15.16 13.56
C MET A 89 6.96 -15.38 14.63
N ASN A 90 5.97 -16.21 14.36
CA ASN A 90 4.86 -16.51 15.26
C ASN A 90 4.04 -15.28 15.67
N PHE A 91 3.78 -14.38 14.74
CA PHE A 91 2.79 -13.31 14.96
C PHE A 91 1.50 -13.61 14.18
N GLU A 92 0.39 -13.04 14.64
CA GLU A 92 -0.88 -13.14 13.93
C GLU A 92 -0.91 -12.19 12.75
N LEU A 93 -1.47 -12.63 11.63
CA LEU A 93 -1.60 -11.83 10.44
C LEU A 93 -3.06 -11.77 10.00
N ASP A 94 -3.56 -10.55 9.81
CA ASP A 94 -4.86 -10.28 9.19
C ASP A 94 -4.58 -9.43 7.95
N GLN A 95 -4.81 -9.99 6.76
CA GLN A 95 -4.47 -9.31 5.52
C GLN A 95 -5.65 -9.22 4.57
N SER A 96 -5.75 -8.11 3.85
CA SER A 96 -6.76 -7.93 2.82
C SER A 96 -6.30 -6.96 1.76
N LEU A 97 -6.92 -7.07 0.58
CA LEU A 97 -6.79 -6.12 -0.51
C LEU A 97 -7.86 -5.06 -0.35
N ILE A 98 -7.49 -3.80 -0.51
CA ILE A 98 -8.42 -2.68 -0.45
C ILE A 98 -8.39 -1.94 -1.78
N LYS A 99 -9.55 -1.71 -2.36
CA LYS A 99 -9.65 -0.88 -3.56
C LYS A 99 -9.46 0.59 -3.20
N GLU A 100 -8.85 1.33 -4.10
CA GLU A 100 -8.48 2.74 -3.84
C GLU A 100 -9.69 3.60 -3.46
N HIS A 101 -10.90 3.32 -3.96
CA HIS A 101 -12.10 4.07 -3.59
C HIS A 101 -12.67 3.71 -2.22
N ASN A 102 -12.17 2.66 -1.57
CA ASN A 102 -12.64 2.20 -0.25
C ASN A 102 -11.75 2.67 0.90
N LEU A 103 -10.99 3.75 0.72
CA LEU A 103 -10.07 4.27 1.75
C LEU A 103 -10.79 4.71 3.02
N GLU A 104 -12.07 5.10 2.94
CA GLU A 104 -12.84 5.43 4.14
C GLU A 104 -13.01 4.22 5.06
N ASP A 105 -13.17 3.02 4.49
CA ASP A 105 -13.22 1.78 5.26
C ASP A 105 -11.93 1.54 6.02
N LEU A 106 -10.79 1.84 5.38
CA LEU A 106 -9.47 1.74 6.00
C LEU A 106 -9.35 2.68 7.20
N LYS A 107 -9.83 3.92 7.07
CA LYS A 107 -9.82 4.89 8.15
C LYS A 107 -10.66 4.42 9.33
N GLN A 108 -11.79 3.77 9.08
CA GLN A 108 -12.64 3.20 10.12
C GLN A 108 -11.96 2.03 10.82
N GLU A 109 -11.27 1.17 10.09
CA GLU A 109 -10.50 0.06 10.67
C GLU A 109 -9.41 0.55 11.61
N VAL A 110 -8.71 1.61 11.25
CA VAL A 110 -7.66 2.21 12.08
C VAL A 110 -8.23 2.66 13.44
N LYS A 111 -9.43 3.21 13.44
CA LYS A 111 -10.11 3.60 14.68
C LYS A 111 -10.60 2.40 15.49
N LYS A 112 -11.07 1.38 14.81
CA LYS A 112 -11.72 0.21 15.43
C LYS A 112 -10.73 -0.75 16.07
N PHE A 113 -9.56 -0.94 15.47
CA PHE A 113 -8.65 -2.02 15.86
C PHE A 113 -7.75 -1.70 17.06
N ASP A 114 -7.77 -0.50 17.58
CA ASP A 114 -6.97 -0.09 18.74
C ASP A 114 -5.48 -0.41 18.54
N LEU A 115 -4.90 0.19 17.52
CA LEU A 115 -3.54 -0.09 17.09
C LEU A 115 -2.48 0.57 17.99
N ASP A 116 -1.32 -0.08 18.10
CA ASP A 116 -0.15 0.47 18.78
C ASP A 116 0.78 1.24 17.83
N GLY A 117 0.63 1.06 16.53
CA GLY A 117 1.41 1.78 15.53
C GLY A 117 0.97 1.47 14.10
N ILE A 118 1.37 2.35 13.20
CA ILE A 118 1.04 2.24 11.77
C ILE A 118 2.31 2.37 10.95
N PHE A 119 2.45 1.50 9.95
CA PHE A 119 3.48 1.57 8.92
C PHE A 119 2.81 1.84 7.59
N ILE A 120 3.34 2.76 6.81
CA ILE A 120 2.76 3.13 5.51
C ILE A 120 3.86 3.19 4.47
N ASN A 121 3.63 2.59 3.31
CA ASN A 121 4.54 2.67 2.18
C ASN A 121 3.90 3.42 1.03
N PHE A 122 4.41 4.62 0.74
CA PHE A 122 4.04 5.41 -0.42
C PHE A 122 4.99 5.14 -1.58
N SER A 123 4.60 5.57 -2.77
CA SER A 123 5.46 5.53 -3.95
C SER A 123 6.28 6.82 -4.06
N GLN A 124 7.53 6.68 -4.52
CA GLN A 124 8.34 7.84 -4.92
C GLN A 124 7.87 8.44 -6.25
N ASN A 125 7.06 7.71 -7.01
CA ASN A 125 6.51 8.17 -8.28
C ASN A 125 5.38 9.15 -8.03
N GLU A 126 5.54 10.39 -8.47
CA GLU A 126 4.54 11.45 -8.28
C GLU A 126 3.18 11.11 -8.88
N PHE A 127 3.14 10.42 -10.01
CA PHE A 127 1.87 10.04 -10.64
C PHE A 127 1.09 9.07 -9.77
N VAL A 128 1.77 8.12 -9.14
CA VAL A 128 1.15 7.17 -8.22
C VAL A 128 0.72 7.88 -6.94
N SER A 129 1.55 8.76 -6.39
CA SER A 129 1.22 9.54 -5.20
C SER A 129 -0.02 10.40 -5.41
N ASN A 130 -0.13 11.03 -6.58
CA ASN A 130 -1.30 11.84 -6.91
C ASN A 130 -2.56 10.98 -7.08
N GLN A 131 -2.41 9.78 -7.64
CA GLN A 131 -3.52 8.84 -7.82
C GLN A 131 -4.13 8.42 -6.49
N VAL A 132 -3.30 8.15 -5.48
CA VAL A 132 -3.76 7.72 -4.15
C VAL A 132 -4.04 8.89 -3.20
N LYS A 133 -3.91 10.13 -3.67
CA LYS A 133 -4.17 11.34 -2.88
C LYS A 133 -3.33 11.37 -1.59
N GLU A 134 -2.03 11.21 -1.75
CA GLU A 134 -1.07 11.11 -0.65
C GLU A 134 -1.21 12.24 0.38
N GLU A 135 -1.40 13.49 -0.07
CA GLU A 135 -1.56 14.64 0.82
C GLU A 135 -2.77 14.51 1.74
N GLU A 136 -3.89 14.06 1.21
CA GLU A 136 -5.10 13.83 2.01
C GLU A 136 -4.87 12.76 3.07
N ILE A 137 -4.16 11.71 2.70
CA ILE A 137 -3.82 10.62 3.62
C ILE A 137 -2.88 11.12 4.71
N LYS A 138 -1.86 11.89 4.36
CA LYS A 138 -0.94 12.49 5.34
C LYS A 138 -1.65 13.44 6.29
N ASN A 139 -2.57 14.25 5.78
CA ASN A 139 -3.36 15.15 6.62
C ASN A 139 -4.23 14.39 7.61
N TRP A 140 -4.82 13.29 7.16
CA TRP A 140 -5.58 12.40 8.04
C TRP A 140 -4.68 11.78 9.11
N LEU A 141 -3.49 11.30 8.75
CA LEU A 141 -2.53 10.69 9.68
C LEU A 141 -2.11 11.66 10.78
N GLN A 142 -1.95 12.95 10.45
CA GLN A 142 -1.60 13.98 11.45
C GLN A 142 -2.65 14.13 12.55
N LYS A 143 -3.89 13.75 12.27
CA LYS A 143 -4.99 13.81 13.25
C LYS A 143 -5.04 12.57 14.15
N ILE A 144 -4.24 11.56 13.87
CA ILE A 144 -4.22 10.32 14.63
C ILE A 144 -3.07 10.36 15.64
N LYS A 145 -3.37 9.99 16.90
CA LYS A 145 -2.38 9.97 17.98
C LYS A 145 -1.69 8.61 18.11
N LEU A 146 -1.22 8.05 16.99
CA LEU A 146 -0.51 6.78 16.98
C LEU A 146 0.91 6.97 16.45
N PRO A 147 1.89 6.20 16.94
CA PRO A 147 3.21 6.18 16.30
C PRO A 147 3.08 5.77 14.85
N GLN A 148 3.71 6.51 13.96
CA GLN A 148 3.62 6.30 12.52
C GLN A 148 5.01 6.19 11.93
N THR A 149 5.20 5.22 11.04
CA THR A 149 6.43 5.08 10.27
C THR A 149 6.06 5.14 8.80
N ILE A 150 6.59 6.13 8.10
CA ILE A 150 6.28 6.38 6.70
C ILE A 150 7.48 6.01 5.84
N PHE A 151 7.23 5.22 4.81
CA PHE A 151 8.24 4.82 3.83
C PHE A 151 7.85 5.34 2.45
N TYR A 152 8.85 5.54 1.62
CA TYR A 152 8.72 5.82 0.18
C TYR A 152 9.49 4.75 -0.58
N ASP A 153 8.78 3.81 -1.19
CA ASP A 153 9.36 2.62 -1.82
C ASP A 153 10.38 1.92 -0.91
N GLY A 154 10.00 1.74 0.36
CA GLY A 154 10.80 1.07 1.36
C GLY A 154 11.83 1.95 2.07
N LYS A 155 12.00 3.21 1.66
CA LYS A 155 12.91 4.15 2.33
C LYS A 155 12.17 4.94 3.39
N LEU A 156 12.73 5.02 4.58
CA LEU A 156 12.14 5.82 5.66
C LEU A 156 12.07 7.30 5.28
N GLU A 157 10.94 7.92 5.59
CA GLU A 157 10.79 9.36 5.50
C GLU A 157 11.66 10.03 6.57
N LYS A 158 12.43 11.02 6.15
CA LYS A 158 13.27 11.79 7.08
C LYS A 158 12.51 12.95 7.69
#